data_928e8b201fb62bb002dff6532593578f
#
_entry.id   928e8b201fb62bb002dff6532593578f
#
_cell.length_a   1.000
_cell.length_b   1.000
_cell.length_c   1.000
_cell.angle_alpha   90.00
_cell.angle_beta   90.00
_cell.angle_gamma   90.00
#
_symmetry.space_group_name_H-M   'P 1'
#
loop_
_entity.id
_entity.type
_entity.pdbx_description
1 polymer ?
#
loop_
_entity_poly.entity_id
_entity_poly.type
_entity_poly.pdbx_seq_one_letter_code
_entity_poly.pdbx_strand_id
1 'polypeptide(L)'
;MAGRRAGVTGEITNDAKNPVTGVYSNEMQASKMDWYIQRKSTVKRTGDNTYHVTYSFTNTLQPGEAGSLPEYITANAKGGVAVNRVVIYTPAGGEVSNVSASNGSSFAQVQAKDHMTYMDDISLAPQDTVTIEYDVTTAAGSANLKLDQTPTIGDPAITYEY
;
A
#
# COMPACT_ATOMS: atom_id res chain seq x y z
N MET A 1 -24.52 11.77 5.19
CA MET A 1 -24.44 12.16 3.75
C MET A 1 -23.30 13.16 3.44
N ALA A 2 -22.88 14.00 4.38
CA ALA A 2 -21.78 14.98 4.14
C ALA A 2 -20.40 14.31 3.87
N GLY A 3 -20.04 13.24 4.58
CA GLY A 3 -18.78 12.55 4.42
C GLY A 3 -18.54 11.95 3.02
N ARG A 4 -19.59 11.44 2.36
CA ARG A 4 -19.50 10.93 0.97
C ARG A 4 -19.18 12.03 -0.03
N ARG A 5 -19.68 13.25 0.18
CA ARG A 5 -19.38 14.39 -0.69
C ARG A 5 -17.97 14.91 -0.52
N ALA A 6 -17.39 14.73 0.66
CA ALA A 6 -16.02 15.13 0.97
C ALA A 6 -14.96 14.05 0.62
N GLY A 7 -15.39 12.85 0.22
CA GLY A 7 -14.46 11.74 -0.08
C GLY A 7 -13.73 11.17 1.14
N VAL A 8 -14.26 11.38 2.35
CA VAL A 8 -13.61 11.00 3.62
C VAL A 8 -14.37 9.90 4.36
N THR A 9 -15.07 9.03 3.65
CA THR A 9 -15.85 7.96 4.30
C THR A 9 -15.03 6.73 4.68
N GLY A 10 -13.82 6.58 4.14
CA GLY A 10 -13.04 5.34 4.27
C GLY A 10 -13.69 4.13 3.59
N GLU A 11 -14.72 4.34 2.78
CA GLU A 11 -15.37 3.27 2.01
C GLU A 11 -14.51 2.91 0.79
N ILE A 12 -14.17 1.64 0.65
CA ILE A 12 -13.58 1.11 -0.57
C ILE A 12 -14.67 1.10 -1.63
N THR A 13 -14.39 1.67 -2.80
CA THR A 13 -15.38 1.74 -3.86
C THR A 13 -15.72 0.34 -4.40
N ASN A 14 -17.01 0.05 -4.54
CA ASN A 14 -17.50 -1.17 -5.17
C ASN A 14 -18.09 -0.84 -6.57
N ASP A 15 -17.32 -0.13 -7.39
CA ASP A 15 -17.69 0.30 -8.73
C ASP A 15 -16.76 -0.32 -9.79
N ALA A 16 -17.24 -1.38 -10.45
CA ALA A 16 -16.49 -2.08 -11.49
C ALA A 16 -16.25 -1.23 -12.76
N LYS A 17 -17.00 -0.14 -12.96
CA LYS A 17 -16.78 0.78 -14.10
C LYS A 17 -15.64 1.77 -13.84
N ASN A 18 -15.40 2.10 -12.58
CA ASN A 18 -14.31 2.97 -12.15
C ASN A 18 -13.42 2.21 -11.14
N PRO A 19 -12.63 1.24 -11.61
CA PRO A 19 -11.90 0.32 -10.74
C PRO A 19 -10.83 1.04 -9.92
N VAL A 20 -10.76 0.69 -8.65
CA VAL A 20 -9.73 1.17 -7.71
C VAL A 20 -9.13 -0.04 -7.01
N THR A 21 -7.81 -0.20 -7.09
CA THR A 21 -7.05 -1.08 -6.20
C THR A 21 -6.57 -0.28 -5.00
N GLY A 22 -6.53 -0.88 -3.82
CA GLY A 22 -6.08 -0.21 -2.60
C GLY A 22 -4.79 -0.82 -2.06
N VAL A 23 -3.83 0.00 -1.63
CA VAL A 23 -2.69 -0.45 -0.83
C VAL A 23 -2.70 0.31 0.48
N TYR A 24 -3.13 -0.36 1.52
CA TYR A 24 -3.21 0.24 2.85
C TYR A 24 -2.16 -0.36 3.77
N SER A 25 -1.56 0.49 4.59
CA SER A 25 -0.58 0.07 5.58
C SER A 25 -0.96 0.58 6.96
N ASN A 26 -0.65 -0.23 7.96
CA ASN A 26 -0.80 0.12 9.36
C ASN A 26 0.43 -0.32 10.13
N GLU A 27 1.00 0.58 10.91
CA GLU A 27 2.13 0.23 11.77
C GLU A 27 1.70 -0.74 12.86
N MET A 28 2.44 -1.85 12.99
CA MET A 28 2.16 -2.93 13.93
C MET A 28 2.77 -2.72 15.32
N GLN A 29 3.59 -1.69 15.45
CA GLN A 29 4.27 -1.34 16.69
C GLN A 29 3.64 -0.07 17.29
N ALA A 30 3.69 0.07 18.61
CA ALA A 30 3.27 1.31 19.28
C ALA A 30 4.37 2.38 19.14
N SER A 31 4.62 2.83 17.91
CA SER A 31 5.66 3.80 17.57
C SER A 31 5.11 4.89 16.63
N LYS A 32 5.97 5.77 16.16
CA LYS A 32 5.69 6.77 15.13
C LYS A 32 6.61 6.59 13.93
N MET A 33 7.10 5.38 13.71
CA MET A 33 8.04 5.08 12.63
C MET A 33 7.42 5.27 11.23
N ASP A 34 6.10 5.22 11.11
CA ASP A 34 5.40 5.51 9.86
C ASP A 34 5.72 6.90 9.30
N TRP A 35 6.11 7.86 10.15
CA TRP A 35 6.62 9.18 9.76
C TRP A 35 7.87 9.11 8.88
N TYR A 36 8.68 8.07 9.03
CA TYR A 36 9.90 7.83 8.25
C TYR A 36 9.68 6.94 7.04
N ILE A 37 8.45 6.45 6.80
CA ILE A 37 8.16 5.56 5.68
C ILE A 37 7.72 6.38 4.46
N GLN A 38 8.62 6.50 3.50
CA GLN A 38 8.30 7.05 2.18
C GLN A 38 7.62 5.98 1.30
N ARG A 39 6.61 6.39 0.56
CA ARG A 39 5.85 5.53 -0.36
C ARG A 39 5.92 6.07 -1.78
N LYS A 40 6.13 5.17 -2.75
CA LYS A 40 6.09 5.47 -4.19
C LYS A 40 5.36 4.36 -4.90
N SER A 41 4.60 4.69 -5.93
CA SER A 41 3.90 3.69 -6.70
C SER A 41 3.83 4.03 -8.18
N THR A 42 3.74 2.98 -9.00
CA THR A 42 3.49 3.08 -10.43
C THR A 42 2.36 2.13 -10.80
N VAL A 43 1.40 2.61 -11.57
CA VAL A 43 0.34 1.82 -12.18
C VAL A 43 0.56 1.86 -13.69
N LYS A 44 1.02 0.75 -14.26
CA LYS A 44 1.33 0.62 -15.68
C LYS A 44 0.30 -0.24 -16.38
N ARG A 45 -0.30 0.26 -17.45
CA ARG A 45 -1.19 -0.53 -18.29
C ARG A 45 -0.38 -1.53 -19.12
N THR A 46 -0.76 -2.81 -19.10
CA THR A 46 -0.08 -3.90 -19.81
C THR A 46 -0.95 -4.53 -20.90
N GLY A 47 -2.25 -4.22 -20.92
CA GLY A 47 -3.21 -4.70 -21.92
C GLY A 47 -4.54 -3.94 -21.81
N ASP A 48 -5.58 -4.42 -22.49
CA ASP A 48 -6.86 -3.70 -22.59
C ASP A 48 -7.51 -3.42 -21.21
N ASN A 49 -7.45 -4.39 -20.32
CA ASN A 49 -7.99 -4.32 -18.96
C ASN A 49 -7.02 -4.93 -17.92
N THR A 50 -5.71 -4.93 -18.24
CA THR A 50 -4.67 -5.47 -17.38
C THR A 50 -3.65 -4.41 -17.03
N TYR A 51 -3.18 -4.45 -15.79
CA TYR A 51 -2.24 -3.48 -15.23
C TYR A 51 -1.21 -4.19 -14.37
N HIS A 52 0.00 -3.64 -14.35
CA HIS A 52 1.04 -3.99 -13.39
C HIS A 52 1.21 -2.86 -12.40
N VAL A 53 1.20 -3.17 -11.12
CA VAL A 53 1.36 -2.21 -10.03
C VAL A 53 2.64 -2.51 -9.29
N THR A 54 3.47 -1.48 -9.15
CA THR A 54 4.67 -1.48 -8.31
C THR A 54 4.47 -0.52 -7.16
N TYR A 55 4.69 -0.96 -5.93
CA TYR A 55 4.54 -0.16 -4.72
C TYR A 55 5.73 -0.32 -3.80
N SER A 56 6.46 0.76 -3.54
CA SER A 56 7.67 0.74 -2.72
C SER A 56 7.46 1.44 -1.38
N PHE A 57 7.96 0.80 -0.32
CA PHE A 57 8.09 1.37 1.03
C PHE A 57 9.58 1.54 1.32
N THR A 58 9.99 2.75 1.71
CA THR A 58 11.39 3.03 2.09
C THR A 58 11.41 3.63 3.49
N ASN A 59 12.17 3.01 4.41
CA ASN A 59 12.46 3.62 5.70
C ASN A 59 13.60 4.62 5.52
N THR A 60 13.29 5.91 5.62
CA THR A 60 14.25 7.00 5.39
C THR A 60 15.12 7.34 6.61
N LEU A 61 14.90 6.68 7.76
CA LEU A 61 15.70 6.87 8.96
C LEU A 61 17.16 6.49 8.68
N GLN A 62 18.11 7.28 9.18
CA GLN A 62 19.53 6.95 9.05
C GLN A 62 19.94 5.87 10.05
N PRO A 63 20.87 4.96 9.69
CA PRO A 63 21.42 4.00 10.63
C PRO A 63 21.99 4.69 11.87
N GLY A 64 21.62 4.20 13.05
CA GLY A 64 22.04 4.77 14.34
C GLY A 64 21.23 5.99 14.81
N GLU A 65 20.44 6.63 13.96
CA GLU A 65 19.64 7.80 14.33
C GLU A 65 18.54 7.46 15.35
N ALA A 66 18.02 6.24 15.32
CA ALA A 66 16.97 5.76 16.23
C ALA A 66 17.30 5.99 17.72
N GLY A 67 18.58 5.85 18.09
CA GLY A 67 19.03 6.05 19.47
C GLY A 67 18.99 7.52 19.95
N SER A 68 18.92 8.47 19.03
CA SER A 68 18.82 9.92 19.32
C SER A 68 17.39 10.44 19.27
N LEU A 69 16.44 9.64 18.78
CA LEU A 69 15.05 10.03 18.70
C LEU A 69 14.34 9.90 20.08
N PRO A 70 13.35 10.75 20.35
CA PRO A 70 12.51 10.61 21.53
C PRO A 70 11.85 9.23 21.58
N GLU A 71 11.76 8.66 22.79
CA GLU A 71 11.22 7.31 23.01
C GLU A 71 9.82 7.11 22.40
N TYR A 72 8.95 8.10 22.43
CA TYR A 72 7.62 7.99 21.84
C TYR A 72 7.62 7.84 20.30
N ILE A 73 8.73 8.16 19.63
CA ILE A 73 8.89 7.95 18.19
C ILE A 73 9.24 6.48 17.91
N THR A 74 10.27 5.98 18.57
CA THR A 74 10.79 4.63 18.33
C THR A 74 10.13 3.57 19.18
N ALA A 75 9.70 3.92 20.41
CA ALA A 75 9.01 3.05 21.38
C ALA A 75 9.41 1.55 21.27
N ASN A 76 8.63 0.76 20.54
CA ASN A 76 8.88 -0.65 20.32
C ASN A 76 9.66 -0.97 19.02
N ALA A 77 9.97 0.06 18.21
CA ALA A 77 10.73 -0.08 16.97
C ALA A 77 12.24 -0.11 17.25
N LYS A 78 12.72 -1.20 17.86
CA LYS A 78 14.14 -1.36 18.23
C LYS A 78 15.05 -1.11 17.04
N GLY A 79 16.04 -0.23 17.22
CA GLY A 79 16.98 0.14 16.16
C GLY A 79 16.35 0.89 14.98
N GLY A 80 15.13 1.39 15.12
CA GLY A 80 14.40 2.11 14.06
C GLY A 80 13.78 1.20 12.98
N VAL A 81 13.62 -0.09 13.28
CA VAL A 81 12.95 -1.04 12.38
C VAL A 81 11.45 -0.81 12.43
N ALA A 82 10.86 -0.40 11.33
CA ALA A 82 9.41 -0.27 11.19
C ALA A 82 8.79 -1.60 10.74
N VAL A 83 7.66 -1.98 11.33
CA VAL A 83 6.89 -3.17 10.90
C VAL A 83 5.50 -2.72 10.51
N ASN A 84 5.17 -2.87 9.24
CA ASN A 84 3.90 -2.44 8.67
C ASN A 84 3.10 -3.63 8.17
N ARG A 85 1.86 -3.76 8.62
CA ARG A 85 0.89 -4.62 7.96
C ARG A 85 0.43 -3.95 6.69
N VAL A 86 0.66 -4.61 5.57
CA VAL A 86 0.21 -4.14 4.26
C VAL A 86 -0.97 -4.98 3.80
N VAL A 87 -2.02 -4.31 3.33
CA VAL A 87 -3.22 -4.94 2.79
C VAL A 87 -3.47 -4.40 1.39
N ILE A 88 -3.50 -5.30 0.41
CA ILE A 88 -3.84 -4.99 -0.98
C ILE A 88 -5.30 -5.39 -1.20
N TYR A 89 -6.12 -4.47 -1.70
CA TYR A 89 -7.51 -4.71 -2.04
C TYR A 89 -7.69 -4.89 -3.54
N THR A 90 -8.42 -5.94 -3.92
CA THR A 90 -8.82 -6.13 -5.32
C THR A 90 -9.86 -5.08 -5.72
N PRO A 91 -9.82 -4.58 -6.97
CA PRO A 91 -10.87 -3.71 -7.46
C PRO A 91 -12.19 -4.47 -7.63
N ALA A 92 -13.30 -3.76 -7.53
CA ALA A 92 -14.63 -4.31 -7.77
C ALA A 92 -14.73 -4.92 -9.18
N GLY A 93 -15.23 -6.15 -9.28
CA GLY A 93 -15.36 -6.89 -10.55
C GLY A 93 -14.04 -7.22 -11.22
N GLY A 94 -12.92 -7.10 -10.52
CA GLY A 94 -11.59 -7.42 -11.00
C GLY A 94 -10.88 -8.48 -10.15
N GLU A 95 -9.62 -8.71 -10.46
CA GLU A 95 -8.75 -9.69 -9.80
C GLU A 95 -7.36 -9.11 -9.59
N VAL A 96 -6.71 -9.51 -8.50
CA VAL A 96 -5.27 -9.31 -8.23
C VAL A 96 -4.59 -10.66 -8.30
N SER A 97 -3.44 -10.71 -8.96
CA SER A 97 -2.62 -11.92 -9.11
C SER A 97 -1.12 -11.58 -9.04
N ASN A 98 -0.28 -12.62 -9.00
CA ASN A 98 1.18 -12.50 -9.03
C ASN A 98 1.75 -11.57 -7.95
N VAL A 99 1.14 -11.55 -6.76
CA VAL A 99 1.61 -10.71 -5.65
C VAL A 99 2.96 -11.22 -5.16
N SER A 100 3.94 -10.35 -5.17
CA SER A 100 5.31 -10.63 -4.71
C SER A 100 5.90 -9.42 -3.98
N ALA A 101 6.92 -9.67 -3.17
CA ALA A 101 7.68 -8.63 -2.50
C ALA A 101 9.19 -8.91 -2.59
N SER A 102 9.99 -7.85 -2.75
CA SER A 102 11.44 -7.94 -2.94
C SER A 102 12.19 -8.56 -1.75
N ASN A 103 11.58 -8.55 -0.56
CA ASN A 103 12.13 -9.17 0.65
C ASN A 103 11.71 -10.64 0.84
N GLY A 104 10.95 -11.22 -0.12
CA GLY A 104 10.45 -12.59 -0.05
C GLY A 104 9.20 -12.77 0.81
N SER A 105 8.55 -11.71 1.28
CA SER A 105 7.26 -11.77 1.98
C SER A 105 6.21 -12.48 1.13
N SER A 106 5.34 -13.25 1.79
CA SER A 106 4.31 -14.08 1.17
C SER A 106 2.93 -13.65 1.60
N PHE A 107 2.25 -12.91 0.74
CA PHE A 107 0.94 -12.34 1.00
C PHE A 107 -0.16 -13.40 1.08
N ALA A 108 -0.81 -13.51 2.22
CA ALA A 108 -1.96 -14.38 2.41
C ALA A 108 -3.23 -13.77 1.81
N GLN A 109 -4.02 -14.58 1.12
CA GLN A 109 -5.35 -14.19 0.68
C GLN A 109 -6.34 -14.20 1.84
N VAL A 110 -7.08 -13.12 2.01
CA VAL A 110 -8.11 -12.98 3.04
C VAL A 110 -9.36 -12.33 2.44
N GLN A 111 -10.52 -12.95 2.62
CA GLN A 111 -11.78 -12.33 2.21
C GLN A 111 -12.18 -11.24 3.21
N ALA A 112 -12.32 -10.01 2.74
CA ALA A 112 -12.75 -8.87 3.53
C ALA A 112 -14.06 -8.29 2.95
N LYS A 113 -15.19 -8.67 3.51
CA LYS A 113 -16.54 -8.35 2.99
C LYS A 113 -16.66 -8.74 1.51
N ASP A 114 -16.84 -7.76 0.64
CA ASP A 114 -17.07 -7.97 -0.80
C ASP A 114 -15.78 -7.99 -1.62
N HIS A 115 -14.61 -7.83 -0.98
CA HIS A 115 -13.32 -7.79 -1.66
C HIS A 115 -12.42 -8.94 -1.22
N MET A 116 -11.70 -9.53 -2.17
CA MET A 116 -10.52 -10.31 -1.87
C MET A 116 -9.37 -9.35 -1.50
N THR A 117 -8.62 -9.69 -0.48
CA THR A 117 -7.44 -8.94 -0.06
C THR A 117 -6.22 -9.85 0.02
N TYR A 118 -5.05 -9.23 -0.08
CA TYR A 118 -3.76 -9.88 0.14
C TYR A 118 -3.05 -9.14 1.27
N MET A 119 -2.58 -9.86 2.27
CA MET A 119 -2.05 -9.26 3.49
C MET A 119 -0.76 -9.93 3.93
N ASP A 120 0.23 -9.11 4.29
CA ASP A 120 1.45 -9.56 5.00
C ASP A 120 2.01 -8.41 5.85
N ASP A 121 2.89 -8.77 6.79
CA ASP A 121 3.64 -7.83 7.60
C ASP A 121 5.03 -7.65 6.99
N ILE A 122 5.37 -6.43 6.60
CA ILE A 122 6.69 -6.09 6.07
C ILE A 122 7.53 -5.38 7.14
N SER A 123 8.79 -5.77 7.23
CA SER A 123 9.77 -5.18 8.15
C SER A 123 10.81 -4.39 7.35
N LEU A 124 11.08 -3.16 7.79
CA LEU A 124 11.96 -2.20 7.13
C LEU A 124 12.98 -1.68 8.15
N ALA A 125 14.23 -2.14 8.07
CA ALA A 125 15.31 -1.50 8.81
C ALA A 125 15.60 -0.09 8.25
N PRO A 126 16.34 0.76 9.00
CA PRO A 126 16.77 2.05 8.48
C PRO A 126 17.44 1.93 7.11
N GLN A 127 17.02 2.75 6.14
CA GLN A 127 17.43 2.78 4.73
C GLN A 127 16.98 1.59 3.87
N ASP A 128 16.26 0.62 4.43
CA ASP A 128 15.70 -0.47 3.62
C ASP A 128 14.56 0.02 2.72
N THR A 129 14.45 -0.62 1.58
CA THR A 129 13.32 -0.50 0.67
C THR A 129 12.75 -1.88 0.38
N VAL A 130 11.44 -2.03 0.57
CA VAL A 130 10.69 -3.20 0.11
C VAL A 130 9.76 -2.75 -1.01
N THR A 131 9.85 -3.43 -2.15
CA THR A 131 8.98 -3.23 -3.30
C THR A 131 8.02 -4.39 -3.41
N ILE A 132 6.72 -4.07 -3.51
CA ILE A 132 5.63 -5.02 -3.73
C ILE A 132 5.19 -4.84 -5.18
N GLU A 133 5.03 -5.95 -5.89
CA GLU A 133 4.55 -5.98 -7.27
C GLU A 133 3.35 -6.92 -7.38
N TYR A 134 2.38 -6.53 -8.18
CA TYR A 134 1.21 -7.38 -8.46
C TYR A 134 0.54 -6.97 -9.77
N ASP A 135 -0.18 -7.91 -10.35
CA ASP A 135 -0.98 -7.68 -11.54
C ASP A 135 -2.45 -7.50 -11.18
N VAL A 136 -3.12 -6.63 -11.92
CA VAL A 136 -4.54 -6.35 -11.76
C VAL A 136 -5.25 -6.55 -13.09
N THR A 137 -6.32 -7.35 -13.07
CA THR A 137 -7.28 -7.43 -14.18
C THR A 137 -8.56 -6.72 -13.75
N THR A 138 -9.06 -5.80 -14.57
CA THR A 138 -10.30 -5.06 -14.32
C THR A 138 -11.44 -5.61 -15.17
N ALA A 139 -12.67 -5.21 -14.88
CA ALA A 139 -13.82 -5.54 -15.72
C ALA A 139 -13.62 -5.00 -17.15
N ALA A 140 -14.04 -5.75 -18.14
CA ALA A 140 -13.96 -5.32 -19.54
C ALA A 140 -14.75 -4.01 -19.75
N GLY A 141 -14.15 -3.05 -20.48
CA GLY A 141 -14.76 -1.75 -20.76
C GLY A 141 -14.82 -0.80 -19.57
N SER A 142 -14.11 -1.10 -18.47
CA SER A 142 -13.96 -0.17 -17.35
C SER A 142 -13.07 1.02 -17.70
N ALA A 143 -13.15 2.08 -16.89
CA ALA A 143 -12.16 3.16 -16.92
C ALA A 143 -10.77 2.65 -16.50
N ASN A 144 -9.75 3.48 -16.66
CA ASN A 144 -8.39 3.15 -16.21
C ASN A 144 -8.36 2.89 -14.70
N LEU A 145 -7.57 1.88 -14.31
CA LEU A 145 -7.36 1.53 -12.91
C LEU A 145 -6.78 2.72 -12.14
N LYS A 146 -7.33 3.01 -10.97
CA LYS A 146 -6.76 3.94 -10.01
C LYS A 146 -6.19 3.19 -8.81
N LEU A 147 -5.19 3.78 -8.18
CA LEU A 147 -4.63 3.33 -6.91
C LEU A 147 -5.10 4.26 -5.79
N ASP A 148 -5.62 3.68 -4.71
CA ASP A 148 -5.82 4.37 -3.44
C ASP A 148 -4.84 3.82 -2.40
N GLN A 149 -4.47 4.62 -1.40
CA GLN A 149 -3.47 4.21 -0.42
C GLN A 149 -3.66 4.92 0.92
N THR A 150 -3.03 4.39 1.96
CA THR A 150 -2.98 5.08 3.26
C THR A 150 -2.44 6.50 3.07
N PRO A 151 -3.14 7.54 3.56
CA PRO A 151 -2.63 8.90 3.55
C PRO A 151 -1.25 8.99 4.20
N THR A 152 -0.34 9.75 3.57
CA THR A 152 1.01 9.97 4.07
C THR A 152 1.24 11.46 4.31
N ILE A 153 2.29 11.78 5.06
CA ILE A 153 2.75 13.16 5.16
C ILE A 153 3.49 13.50 3.85
N GLY A 154 3.00 14.52 3.15
CA GLY A 154 3.43 14.88 1.81
C GLY A 154 2.59 14.21 0.71
N ASP A 155 2.82 14.60 -0.52
CA ASP A 155 2.11 14.01 -1.66
C ASP A 155 2.64 12.60 -1.95
N PRO A 156 1.78 11.58 -1.94
CA PRO A 156 2.18 10.26 -2.37
C PRO A 156 2.51 10.30 -3.86
N ALA A 157 3.72 9.90 -4.23
CA ALA A 157 4.13 9.85 -5.62
C ALA A 157 3.48 8.64 -6.31
N ILE A 158 2.28 8.84 -6.90
CA ILE A 158 1.62 7.85 -7.76
C ILE A 158 1.86 8.24 -9.21
N THR A 159 2.53 7.37 -9.95
CA THR A 159 2.75 7.53 -11.39
C THR A 159 1.79 6.62 -12.15
N TYR A 160 1.14 7.15 -13.18
CA TYR A 160 0.26 6.40 -14.06
C TYR A 160 0.84 6.36 -15.48
N GLU A 161 0.99 5.13 -16.03
CA GLU A 161 1.50 4.85 -17.38
C GLU A 161 0.41 4.10 -18.17
N TYR A 162 -0.52 4.85 -18.77
CA TYR A 162 -1.65 4.30 -19.52
C TYR A 162 -1.46 4.32 -21.03
#